data_c91721a62b1695331a0f360cfff08300
#
_entry.id   c91721a62b1695331a0f360cfff08300
#
_cell.length_a   1.000
_cell.length_b   1.000
_cell.length_c   1.000
_cell.angle_alpha   90.00
_cell.angle_beta   90.00
_cell.angle_gamma   90.00
#
_symmetry.space_group_name_H-M   'P 1'
#
loop_
_entity.id
_entity.type
_entity.pdbx_description
1 polymer ?
#
loop_
_entity_poly.entity_id
_entity_poly.type
_entity_poly.pdbx_seq_one_letter_code
_entity_poly.pdbx_strand_id
1 'polypeptide(L)'
;MTLRKLGWLLLGALLVAGAGEAQERKVPYWASINTGDALMRTGPERTYPATWRYRRRDLPIQVLQVYGNWRRIREQDGTEGWMLATLLSAQRTAVVTGNGPAPMYADPSSSASLNWRAEPGVVGRISNCESGWCLFDVGGKRGFVEVNRIWGVDAGEVVE
;
A
#
# COMPACT_ATOMS: atom_id res chain seq x y z
N MET A 1 -13.55 25.79 72.35
CA MET A 1 -14.08 24.72 71.41
C MET A 1 -14.09 25.31 70.00
N THR A 2 -13.06 25.06 69.22
CA THR A 2 -12.88 25.65 67.90
C THR A 2 -12.98 24.53 66.87
N LEU A 3 -14.06 24.53 66.05
CA LEU A 3 -14.25 23.59 64.86
C LEU A 3 -13.39 24.11 63.75
N ARG A 4 -12.40 23.26 63.31
CA ARG A 4 -11.63 23.44 62.10
C ARG A 4 -12.40 22.81 60.93
N LYS A 5 -12.84 23.65 59.97
CA LYS A 5 -13.41 23.21 58.69
C LYS A 5 -12.28 22.80 57.77
N LEU A 6 -12.27 21.51 57.40
CA LEU A 6 -11.38 20.94 56.42
C LEU A 6 -11.99 21.17 55.02
N GLY A 7 -11.37 22.06 54.22
CA GLY A 7 -11.76 22.26 52.83
C GLY A 7 -11.11 21.20 51.93
N TRP A 8 -11.91 20.43 51.21
CA TRP A 8 -11.47 19.53 50.15
C TRP A 8 -11.31 20.31 48.84
N LEU A 9 -10.07 20.46 48.40
CA LEU A 9 -9.74 20.91 47.04
C LEU A 9 -9.83 19.72 46.08
N LEU A 10 -10.89 19.69 45.28
CA LEU A 10 -11.02 18.79 44.15
C LEU A 10 -10.13 19.31 42.99
N LEU A 11 -8.99 18.70 42.81
CA LEU A 11 -8.12 18.93 41.64
C LEU A 11 -8.73 18.20 40.46
N GLY A 12 -9.46 18.91 39.58
CA GLY A 12 -9.95 18.39 38.30
C GLY A 12 -8.80 18.20 37.31
N ALA A 13 -8.42 16.96 37.04
CA ALA A 13 -7.49 16.64 35.99
C ALA A 13 -8.21 16.80 34.63
N LEU A 14 -7.85 17.84 33.86
CA LEU A 14 -8.22 17.98 32.47
C LEU A 14 -7.44 16.92 31.66
N LEU A 15 -8.13 15.89 31.23
CA LEU A 15 -7.64 14.98 30.18
C LEU A 15 -7.69 15.70 28.82
N VAL A 16 -6.58 16.25 28.39
CA VAL A 16 -6.40 16.72 27.01
C VAL A 16 -6.29 15.47 26.15
N ALA A 17 -7.39 15.06 25.51
CA ALA A 17 -7.36 14.08 24.44
C ALA A 17 -6.62 14.73 23.25
N GLY A 18 -5.35 14.41 23.09
CA GLY A 18 -4.59 14.76 21.90
C GLY A 18 -5.24 14.08 20.69
N ALA A 19 -5.86 14.88 19.81
CA ALA A 19 -6.24 14.41 18.49
C ALA A 19 -4.93 14.04 17.78
N GLY A 20 -4.66 12.74 17.66
CA GLY A 20 -3.55 12.25 16.87
C GLY A 20 -3.77 12.69 15.42
N GLU A 21 -3.01 13.67 14.97
CA GLU A 21 -2.92 14.00 13.55
C GLU A 21 -2.45 12.75 12.83
N ALA A 22 -3.29 12.22 11.97
CA ALA A 22 -2.90 11.12 11.07
C ALA A 22 -1.75 11.64 10.21
N GLN A 23 -0.54 11.20 10.51
CA GLN A 23 0.67 11.63 9.83
C GLN A 23 0.53 11.32 8.33
N GLU A 24 0.42 12.36 7.50
CA GLU A 24 0.34 12.19 6.05
C GLU A 24 1.58 11.46 5.57
N ARG A 25 1.36 10.34 4.87
CA ARG A 25 2.47 9.57 4.29
C ARG A 25 3.21 10.44 3.28
N LYS A 26 4.54 10.50 3.42
CA LYS A 26 5.39 11.19 2.45
C LYS A 26 5.24 10.54 1.07
N VAL A 27 4.95 11.33 0.07
CA VAL A 27 4.90 10.87 -1.34
C VAL A 27 6.29 10.85 -1.97
N PRO A 28 6.56 9.96 -2.94
CA PRO A 28 5.67 8.89 -3.40
C PRO A 28 5.58 7.73 -2.39
N TYR A 29 4.46 6.99 -2.42
CA TYR A 29 4.32 5.75 -1.64
C TYR A 29 3.47 4.72 -2.39
N TRP A 30 3.64 3.45 -2.02
CA TRP A 30 2.91 2.33 -2.60
C TRP A 30 1.59 2.08 -1.87
N ALA A 31 0.56 1.74 -2.64
CA ALA A 31 -0.76 1.32 -2.19
C ALA A 31 -1.32 0.28 -3.14
N SER A 32 -2.50 -0.24 -2.84
CA SER A 32 -3.24 -1.14 -3.75
C SER A 32 -4.70 -0.70 -3.87
N ILE A 33 -5.36 -1.12 -4.94
CA ILE A 33 -6.79 -0.87 -5.15
C ILE A 33 -7.59 -1.83 -4.27
N ASN A 34 -8.43 -1.30 -3.37
CA ASN A 34 -9.15 -2.07 -2.36
C ASN A 34 -10.50 -2.64 -2.85
N THR A 35 -10.92 -2.33 -4.06
CA THR A 35 -12.24 -2.70 -4.58
C THR A 35 -12.14 -3.30 -5.98
N GLY A 36 -13.12 -4.14 -6.33
CA GLY A 36 -13.28 -4.65 -7.70
C GLY A 36 -13.97 -3.66 -8.65
N ASP A 37 -14.22 -2.43 -8.21
CA ASP A 37 -14.80 -1.37 -9.04
C ASP A 37 -14.28 0.00 -8.58
N ALA A 38 -13.28 0.52 -9.28
CA ALA A 38 -12.67 1.81 -9.00
C ALA A 38 -12.57 2.65 -10.27
N LEU A 39 -12.82 3.95 -10.16
CA LEU A 39 -12.68 4.90 -11.24
C LEU A 39 -11.45 5.78 -11.03
N MET A 40 -10.64 5.88 -12.06
CA MET A 40 -9.60 6.90 -12.20
C MET A 40 -10.14 8.06 -13.05
N ARG A 41 -9.80 9.29 -12.64
CA ARG A 41 -10.31 10.52 -13.26
C ARG A 41 -9.18 11.43 -13.69
N THR A 42 -9.48 12.41 -14.55
CA THR A 42 -8.51 13.41 -15.00
C THR A 42 -8.16 14.44 -13.94
N GLY A 43 -8.97 14.59 -12.88
CA GLY A 43 -8.75 15.56 -11.81
C GLY A 43 -9.36 15.13 -10.47
N PRO A 44 -9.03 15.85 -9.38
CA PRO A 44 -9.34 15.48 -8.01
C PRO A 44 -10.75 15.92 -7.57
N GLU A 45 -11.76 15.67 -8.39
CA GLU A 45 -13.19 15.86 -8.07
C GLU A 45 -14.07 14.85 -8.82
N ARG A 46 -15.29 14.62 -8.33
CA ARG A 46 -16.26 13.70 -8.97
C ARG A 46 -16.77 14.21 -10.31
N THR A 47 -16.69 15.49 -10.55
CA THR A 47 -17.10 16.18 -11.80
C THR A 47 -16.12 15.96 -12.95
N TYR A 48 -14.85 15.65 -12.65
CA TYR A 48 -13.87 15.33 -13.69
C TYR A 48 -14.21 14.02 -14.40
N PRO A 49 -13.99 13.94 -15.72
CA PRO A 49 -14.24 12.72 -16.48
C PRO A 49 -13.47 11.53 -15.94
N ALA A 50 -14.12 10.36 -15.91
CA ALA A 50 -13.44 9.10 -15.65
C ALA A 50 -12.71 8.67 -16.93
N THR A 51 -11.43 8.37 -16.80
CA THR A 51 -10.57 7.90 -17.89
C THR A 51 -10.43 6.39 -17.89
N TRP A 52 -10.52 5.77 -16.72
CA TRP A 52 -10.37 4.33 -16.57
C TRP A 52 -11.27 3.76 -15.48
N ARG A 53 -11.67 2.49 -15.63
CA ARG A 53 -12.43 1.74 -14.64
C ARG A 53 -11.76 0.40 -14.36
N TYR A 54 -11.29 0.24 -13.13
CA TYR A 54 -10.66 -0.99 -12.64
C TYR A 54 -11.72 -1.97 -12.20
N ARG A 55 -11.62 -3.21 -12.68
CA ARG A 55 -12.49 -4.33 -12.31
C ARG A 55 -11.78 -5.38 -11.45
N ARG A 56 -10.56 -5.09 -11.00
CA ARG A 56 -9.71 -6.00 -10.26
C ARG A 56 -9.20 -5.36 -8.97
N ARG A 57 -9.30 -6.12 -7.87
CA ARG A 57 -8.71 -5.75 -6.57
C ARG A 57 -7.21 -6.01 -6.55
N ASP A 58 -6.58 -5.47 -5.53
CA ASP A 58 -5.17 -5.70 -5.16
C ASP A 58 -4.15 -5.26 -6.22
N LEU A 59 -4.58 -4.53 -7.28
CA LEU A 59 -3.64 -3.95 -8.22
C LEU A 59 -2.73 -2.96 -7.50
N PRO A 60 -1.39 -3.10 -7.61
CA PRO A 60 -0.47 -2.13 -7.05
C PRO A 60 -0.61 -0.79 -7.77
N ILE A 61 -0.43 0.29 -7.05
CA ILE A 61 -0.35 1.65 -7.58
C ILE A 61 0.65 2.47 -6.77
N GLN A 62 1.28 3.44 -7.38
CA GLN A 62 2.12 4.41 -6.70
C GLN A 62 1.37 5.72 -6.52
N VAL A 63 1.25 6.20 -5.28
CA VAL A 63 0.64 7.50 -4.97
C VAL A 63 1.71 8.57 -5.09
N LEU A 64 1.48 9.54 -5.96
CA LEU A 64 2.42 10.62 -6.29
C LEU A 64 2.08 11.94 -5.61
N GLN A 65 0.79 12.15 -5.30
CA GLN A 65 0.29 13.38 -4.72
C GLN A 65 -0.98 13.14 -3.90
N VAL A 66 -1.15 13.93 -2.86
CA VAL A 66 -2.33 13.96 -2.00
C VAL A 66 -3.04 15.31 -2.20
N TYR A 67 -4.36 15.27 -2.42
CA TYR A 67 -5.20 16.45 -2.46
C TYR A 67 -6.55 16.13 -1.80
N GLY A 68 -6.74 16.55 -0.56
CA GLY A 68 -7.90 16.18 0.24
C GLY A 68 -8.14 14.67 0.25
N ASN A 69 -9.33 14.26 -0.16
CA ASN A 69 -9.71 12.84 -0.27
C ASN A 69 -9.25 12.16 -1.57
N TRP A 70 -8.44 12.82 -2.39
CA TRP A 70 -7.98 12.32 -3.67
C TRP A 70 -6.49 12.00 -3.63
N ARG A 71 -6.10 11.00 -4.43
CA ARG A 71 -4.71 10.59 -4.63
C ARG A 71 -4.42 10.59 -6.12
N ARG A 72 -3.37 11.32 -6.54
CA ARG A 72 -2.83 11.14 -7.87
C ARG A 72 -2.02 9.87 -7.86
N ILE A 73 -2.40 8.94 -8.70
CA ILE A 73 -1.79 7.62 -8.77
C ILE A 73 -1.08 7.43 -10.10
N ARG A 74 -0.09 6.53 -10.10
CA ARG A 74 0.59 6.03 -11.29
C ARG A 74 0.48 4.53 -11.34
N GLU A 75 0.22 3.99 -12.54
CA GLU A 75 0.24 2.57 -12.88
C GLU A 75 1.59 2.10 -13.39
N GLN A 76 1.72 0.80 -13.58
CA GLN A 76 2.94 0.16 -14.09
C GLN A 76 3.35 0.67 -15.47
N ASP A 77 2.39 0.97 -16.35
CA ASP A 77 2.64 1.48 -17.70
C ASP A 77 2.93 3.00 -17.74
N GLY A 78 2.95 3.66 -16.57
CA GLY A 78 3.16 5.08 -16.44
C GLY A 78 1.89 5.94 -16.53
N THR A 79 0.73 5.33 -16.77
CA THR A 79 -0.56 6.04 -16.79
C THR A 79 -0.82 6.67 -15.43
N GLU A 80 -1.24 7.94 -15.42
CA GLU A 80 -1.55 8.69 -14.21
C GLU A 80 -2.97 9.23 -14.21
N GLY A 81 -3.53 9.37 -13.01
CA GLY A 81 -4.83 9.98 -12.80
C GLY A 81 -5.19 10.06 -11.33
N TRP A 82 -6.42 10.48 -11.04
CA TRP A 82 -6.89 10.73 -9.69
C TRP A 82 -7.91 9.67 -9.26
N MET A 83 -7.72 9.15 -8.05
CA MET A 83 -8.60 8.18 -7.42
C MET A 83 -8.94 8.60 -5.99
N LEU A 84 -10.15 8.27 -5.53
CA LEU A 84 -10.53 8.49 -4.13
C LEU A 84 -9.68 7.63 -3.20
N ALA A 85 -9.21 8.22 -2.10
CA ALA A 85 -8.41 7.52 -1.09
C ALA A 85 -9.14 6.32 -0.49
N THR A 86 -10.47 6.38 -0.38
CA THR A 86 -11.31 5.29 0.14
C THR A 86 -11.33 4.04 -0.74
N LEU A 87 -10.89 4.16 -2.00
CA LEU A 87 -10.76 3.03 -2.93
C LEU A 87 -9.39 2.35 -2.83
N LEU A 88 -8.50 2.88 -2.00
CA LEU A 88 -7.13 2.41 -1.83
C LEU A 88 -6.93 1.71 -0.48
N SER A 89 -5.95 0.82 -0.44
CA SER A 89 -5.51 0.09 0.74
C SER A 89 -4.01 0.27 0.94
N ALA A 90 -3.58 0.22 2.20
CA ALA A 90 -2.16 0.14 2.55
C ALA A 90 -1.56 -1.26 2.32
N GLN A 91 -2.38 -2.26 1.97
CA GLN A 91 -1.90 -3.60 1.66
C GLN A 91 -0.86 -3.53 0.55
N ARG A 92 0.33 -4.03 0.82
CA ARG A 92 1.41 -4.09 -0.16
C ARG A 92 1.17 -5.24 -1.13
N THR A 93 1.15 -4.90 -2.40
CA THR A 93 1.01 -5.85 -3.51
C THR A 93 2.00 -5.50 -4.60
N ALA A 94 2.26 -6.46 -5.47
CA ALA A 94 3.06 -6.25 -6.66
C ALA A 94 2.49 -7.05 -7.83
N VAL A 95 2.83 -6.64 -9.03
CA VAL A 95 2.50 -7.35 -10.27
C VAL A 95 3.79 -7.87 -10.92
N VAL A 96 3.76 -9.10 -11.39
CA VAL A 96 4.89 -9.69 -12.12
C VAL A 96 5.10 -8.98 -13.44
N THR A 97 6.35 -8.62 -13.75
CA THR A 97 6.76 -7.87 -14.93
C THR A 97 7.85 -8.60 -15.73
N GLY A 98 8.21 -8.04 -16.87
CA GLY A 98 9.27 -8.55 -17.74
C GLY A 98 8.80 -9.64 -18.69
N ASN A 99 9.75 -10.25 -19.37
CA ASN A 99 9.49 -11.26 -20.38
C ASN A 99 9.47 -12.67 -19.77
N GLY A 100 8.37 -13.39 -19.96
CA GLY A 100 8.17 -14.74 -19.49
C GLY A 100 7.95 -14.88 -17.98
N PRO A 101 7.66 -16.10 -17.52
CA PRO A 101 7.31 -16.36 -16.14
C PRO A 101 8.44 -16.03 -15.16
N ALA A 102 8.12 -15.35 -14.08
CA ALA A 102 9.05 -15.07 -12.98
C ALA A 102 9.19 -16.32 -12.09
N PRO A 103 10.41 -16.76 -11.75
CA PRO A 103 10.62 -17.87 -10.82
C PRO A 103 10.34 -17.40 -9.38
N MET A 104 9.69 -18.27 -8.62
CA MET A 104 9.40 -18.13 -7.20
C MET A 104 10.15 -19.20 -6.43
N TYR A 105 11.10 -18.79 -5.60
CA TYR A 105 12.03 -19.68 -4.91
C TYR A 105 11.60 -19.97 -3.45
N ALA A 106 12.13 -21.04 -2.89
CA ALA A 106 11.90 -21.40 -1.48
C ALA A 106 12.54 -20.40 -0.51
N ASP A 107 13.70 -19.85 -0.89
CA ASP A 107 14.48 -18.89 -0.12
C ASP A 107 14.87 -17.69 -1.00
N PRO A 108 15.28 -16.54 -0.44
CA PRO A 108 15.68 -15.35 -1.20
C PRO A 108 17.06 -15.51 -1.85
N SER A 109 17.16 -16.47 -2.75
CA SER A 109 18.37 -16.80 -3.50
C SER A 109 18.03 -17.49 -4.83
N SER A 110 18.73 -17.12 -5.89
CA SER A 110 18.60 -17.77 -7.20
C SER A 110 19.13 -19.22 -7.24
N SER A 111 19.90 -19.63 -6.24
CA SER A 111 20.36 -21.02 -6.05
C SER A 111 19.39 -21.88 -5.23
N ALA A 112 18.37 -21.29 -4.64
CA ALA A 112 17.37 -22.01 -3.85
C ALA A 112 16.46 -22.89 -4.77
N SER A 113 15.75 -23.82 -4.14
CA SER A 113 14.77 -24.65 -4.85
C SER A 113 13.65 -23.81 -5.46
N LEU A 114 13.31 -24.10 -6.70
CA LEU A 114 12.18 -23.46 -7.38
C LEU A 114 10.87 -24.05 -6.87
N ASN A 115 10.02 -23.22 -6.29
CA ASN A 115 8.68 -23.63 -5.85
C ASN A 115 7.68 -23.63 -7.02
N TRP A 116 7.62 -22.53 -7.75
CA TRP A 116 6.69 -22.34 -8.88
C TRP A 116 7.13 -21.14 -9.75
N ARG A 117 6.33 -20.86 -10.80
CA ARG A 117 6.52 -19.67 -11.66
C ARG A 117 5.22 -18.90 -11.77
N ALA A 118 5.32 -17.56 -11.85
CA ALA A 118 4.20 -16.68 -12.09
C ALA A 118 4.35 -15.95 -13.42
N GLU A 119 3.30 -15.98 -14.23
CA GLU A 119 3.25 -15.26 -15.49
C GLU A 119 3.26 -13.74 -15.29
N PRO A 120 3.76 -12.95 -16.26
CA PRO A 120 3.60 -11.51 -16.27
C PRO A 120 2.12 -11.11 -16.10
N GLY A 121 1.86 -10.07 -15.29
CA GLY A 121 0.51 -9.62 -14.97
C GLY A 121 -0.15 -10.35 -13.78
N VAL A 122 0.48 -11.40 -13.23
CA VAL A 122 0.03 -12.00 -11.98
C VAL A 122 0.28 -11.02 -10.84
N VAL A 123 -0.77 -10.75 -10.06
CA VAL A 123 -0.72 -9.89 -8.86
C VAL A 123 -0.72 -10.76 -7.62
N GLY A 124 0.17 -10.43 -6.69
CA GLY A 124 0.27 -11.06 -5.38
C GLY A 124 0.56 -10.06 -4.27
N ARG A 125 0.33 -10.47 -3.04
CA ARG A 125 0.78 -9.72 -1.86
C ARG A 125 2.29 -9.87 -1.71
N ILE A 126 2.94 -8.81 -1.24
CA ILE A 126 4.36 -8.84 -0.92
C ILE A 126 4.60 -8.56 0.54
N SER A 127 5.60 -9.22 1.10
CA SER A 127 6.13 -9.02 2.44
C SER A 127 7.59 -9.47 2.48
N ASN A 128 8.24 -9.24 3.61
CA ASN A 128 9.64 -9.65 3.81
C ASN A 128 10.54 -9.25 2.63
N CYS A 129 10.35 -8.00 2.15
CA CYS A 129 11.20 -7.46 1.10
C CYS A 129 12.49 -6.95 1.71
N GLU A 130 13.61 -7.55 1.32
CA GLU A 130 14.94 -7.19 1.78
C GLU A 130 15.99 -7.67 0.76
N SER A 131 17.07 -6.92 0.63
CA SER A 131 18.24 -7.32 -0.18
C SER A 131 17.90 -7.72 -1.62
N GLY A 132 16.90 -7.07 -2.22
CA GLY A 132 16.48 -7.30 -3.61
C GLY A 132 15.52 -8.47 -3.83
N TRP A 133 14.98 -9.04 -2.76
CA TRP A 133 14.00 -10.14 -2.78
C TRP A 133 12.74 -9.77 -2.03
N CYS A 134 11.59 -10.30 -2.45
CA CYS A 134 10.32 -10.21 -1.73
C CYS A 134 9.66 -11.58 -1.64
N LEU A 135 9.03 -11.89 -0.52
CA LEU A 135 8.07 -12.98 -0.45
C LEU A 135 6.80 -12.57 -1.18
N PHE A 136 6.44 -13.34 -2.21
CA PHE A 136 5.27 -13.11 -3.06
C PHE A 136 4.22 -14.18 -2.80
N ASP A 137 2.98 -13.76 -2.53
CA ASP A 137 1.87 -14.65 -2.14
C ASP A 137 0.66 -14.43 -3.05
N VAL A 138 0.25 -15.47 -3.74
CA VAL A 138 -0.97 -15.51 -4.56
C VAL A 138 -1.92 -16.55 -3.97
N GLY A 139 -2.82 -16.10 -3.09
CA GLY A 139 -3.83 -16.97 -2.49
C GLY A 139 -3.26 -18.13 -1.67
N GLY A 140 -2.13 -17.93 -0.99
CA GLY A 140 -1.43 -18.94 -0.20
C GLY A 140 -0.31 -19.67 -0.94
N LYS A 141 -0.19 -19.49 -2.26
CA LYS A 141 0.94 -20.00 -3.05
C LYS A 141 2.10 -19.01 -2.97
N ARG A 142 3.15 -19.38 -2.24
CA ARG A 142 4.25 -18.49 -1.83
C ARG A 142 5.57 -18.85 -2.49
N GLY A 143 6.42 -17.84 -2.63
CA GLY A 143 7.82 -17.98 -3.02
C GLY A 143 8.52 -16.65 -3.06
N PHE A 144 9.84 -16.65 -2.93
CA PHE A 144 10.65 -15.46 -3.05
C PHE A 144 10.89 -15.13 -4.53
N VAL A 145 10.72 -13.86 -4.87
CA VAL A 145 10.92 -13.30 -6.20
C VAL A 145 11.92 -12.15 -6.13
N GLU A 146 12.73 -12.00 -7.17
CA GLU A 146 13.60 -10.83 -7.31
C GLU A 146 12.77 -9.56 -7.55
N VAL A 147 13.13 -8.47 -6.89
CA VAL A 147 12.46 -7.16 -7.00
C VAL A 147 12.42 -6.65 -8.45
N ASN A 148 13.44 -6.93 -9.25
CA ASN A 148 13.51 -6.57 -10.67
C ASN A 148 12.46 -7.29 -11.56
N ARG A 149 11.78 -8.32 -11.04
CA ARG A 149 10.73 -9.09 -11.74
C ARG A 149 9.32 -8.69 -11.33
N ILE A 150 9.18 -7.68 -10.47
CA ILE A 150 7.88 -7.22 -9.98
C ILE A 150 7.82 -5.68 -9.97
N TRP A 151 6.61 -5.14 -10.07
CA TRP A 151 6.32 -3.71 -9.88
C TRP A 151 5.36 -3.55 -8.70
N GLY A 152 5.66 -2.65 -7.77
CA GLY A 152 4.91 -2.44 -6.52
C GLY A 152 5.82 -2.29 -5.30
N VAL A 153 7.14 -2.23 -5.52
CA VAL A 153 8.17 -2.05 -4.49
C VAL A 153 9.35 -1.31 -5.09
N ASP A 154 10.00 -0.45 -4.31
CA ASP A 154 11.20 0.27 -4.73
C ASP A 154 12.45 -0.61 -4.53
N ALA A 155 13.48 -0.38 -5.36
CA ALA A 155 14.76 -1.05 -5.19
C ALA A 155 15.36 -0.68 -3.83
N GLY A 156 15.67 -1.71 -3.02
CA GLY A 156 16.22 -1.53 -1.66
C GLY A 156 15.20 -1.15 -0.59
N GLU A 157 13.91 -1.08 -0.92
CA GLU A 157 12.86 -0.91 0.06
C GLU A 157 12.75 -2.14 0.97
N VAL A 158 12.60 -1.91 2.27
CA VAL A 158 12.28 -2.95 3.26
C VAL A 158 10.78 -2.95 3.51
N VAL A 159 10.14 -4.10 3.33
CA VAL A 159 8.71 -4.31 3.59
C VAL A 159 8.58 -5.49 4.56
N GLU A 160 7.96 -5.25 5.70
CA GLU A 160 7.66 -6.28 6.72
C GLU A 160 6.51 -7.21 6.32
#